data_d45fa41cfde8c9b252f9ab3647e4ac49
#
_entry.id   d45fa41cfde8c9b252f9ab3647e4ac49
#
_cell.length_a   1.000
_cell.length_b   1.000
_cell.length_c   1.000
_cell.angle_alpha   90.00
_cell.angle_beta   90.00
_cell.angle_gamma   90.00
#
_symmetry.space_group_name_H-M   'P 1'
#
loop_
_entity.id
_entity.type
_entity.pdbx_description
1 polymer ?
#
loop_
_entity_poly.entity_id
_entity_poly.type
_entity_poly.pdbx_seq_one_letter_code
_entity_poly.pdbx_strand_id
1 'polypeptide(L)'
;MSIPKAYLEHVAIWVKDIHWHIRFFHEVFGMTLREVQGTVEEPTQYWTLGGMQFMSKPDFAGPEGRLGHLGLMCEDLDAALAAARRFEGVEELPQGHNWLRLPDGLALEFIQAVPARAVHDALAVNARQTE
;
A
#
# COMPACT_ATOMS: atom_id res chain seq x y z
N MET A 1 -23.02 14.83 -8.98
CA MET A 1 -22.45 13.48 -8.85
C MET A 1 -21.11 13.54 -8.12
N SER A 2 -20.96 12.76 -7.10
CA SER A 2 -19.71 12.74 -6.35
C SER A 2 -18.72 11.75 -6.96
N ILE A 3 -17.44 12.03 -6.78
CA ILE A 3 -16.39 11.14 -7.21
C ILE A 3 -16.19 10.08 -6.13
N PRO A 4 -16.20 8.78 -6.48
CA PRO A 4 -15.89 7.74 -5.51
C PRO A 4 -14.49 7.94 -4.94
N LYS A 5 -14.34 7.72 -3.65
CA LYS A 5 -13.12 8.05 -2.95
C LYS A 5 -12.25 6.84 -2.68
N ALA A 6 -11.01 7.10 -2.33
CA ALA A 6 -10.05 6.08 -1.92
C ALA A 6 -9.17 6.64 -0.81
N TYR A 7 -8.54 5.76 -0.05
CA TYR A 7 -7.53 6.20 0.90
C TYR A 7 -6.29 5.32 0.77
N LEU A 8 -5.17 5.83 1.25
CA LEU A 8 -3.92 5.09 1.26
C LEU A 8 -4.01 3.98 2.30
N GLU A 9 -3.97 2.73 1.84
CA GLU A 9 -4.12 1.58 2.73
C GLU A 9 -2.77 1.08 3.21
N HIS A 10 -1.77 1.04 2.31
CA HIS A 10 -0.44 0.62 2.73
C HIS A 10 0.63 1.24 1.86
N VAL A 11 1.84 1.31 2.42
CA VAL A 11 3.06 1.68 1.71
C VAL A 11 3.97 0.46 1.74
N ALA A 12 4.37 -0.02 0.57
CA ALA A 12 5.25 -1.16 0.45
C ALA A 12 6.68 -0.69 0.20
N ILE A 13 7.61 -1.14 1.03
CA ILE A 13 9.01 -0.76 0.90
C ILE A 13 9.90 -2.00 0.84
N TRP A 14 11.00 -1.86 0.09
CA TRP A 14 12.05 -2.87 0.07
C TRP A 14 12.95 -2.70 1.28
N VAL A 15 13.25 -3.81 1.95
CA VAL A 15 14.11 -3.77 3.13
C VAL A 15 15.16 -4.86 3.03
N LYS A 16 16.36 -4.55 3.51
CA LYS A 16 17.46 -5.50 3.47
C LYS A 16 17.29 -6.58 4.52
N ASP A 17 16.87 -6.20 5.73
CA ASP A 17 16.67 -7.11 6.85
C ASP A 17 15.21 -7.00 7.31
N ILE A 18 14.38 -7.90 6.79
CA ILE A 18 12.96 -7.87 7.07
C ILE A 18 12.66 -8.15 8.54
N HIS A 19 13.43 -9.04 9.17
CA HIS A 19 13.22 -9.38 10.59
C HIS A 19 13.45 -8.17 11.48
N TRP A 20 14.49 -7.39 11.18
CA TRP A 20 14.76 -6.18 11.95
C TRP A 20 13.62 -5.18 11.84
N HIS A 21 13.10 -5.00 10.63
CA HIS A 21 12.01 -4.04 10.40
C HIS A 21 10.73 -4.49 11.08
N ILE A 22 10.40 -5.78 10.99
CA ILE A 22 9.22 -6.32 11.67
C ILE A 22 9.31 -6.03 13.17
N ARG A 23 10.46 -6.33 13.77
CA ARG A 23 10.64 -6.14 15.21
C ARG A 23 10.59 -4.67 15.59
N PHE A 24 11.28 -3.82 14.82
CA PHE A 24 11.32 -2.38 15.11
C PHE A 24 9.93 -1.76 15.09
N PHE A 25 9.19 -2.00 14.01
CA PHE A 25 7.86 -1.39 13.86
C PHE A 25 6.85 -1.97 14.84
N HIS A 26 7.04 -3.22 15.23
CA HIS A 26 6.20 -3.82 16.28
C HIS A 26 6.49 -3.19 17.64
N GLU A 27 7.77 -3.12 18.03
CA GLU A 27 8.14 -2.69 19.38
C GLU A 27 7.98 -1.19 19.59
N VAL A 28 8.24 -0.40 18.55
CA VAL A 28 8.18 1.06 18.67
C VAL A 28 6.77 1.60 18.42
N PHE A 29 6.07 1.04 17.44
CA PHE A 29 4.79 1.59 16.98
C PHE A 29 3.59 0.67 17.19
N GLY A 30 3.81 -0.53 17.72
CA GLY A 30 2.72 -1.47 17.93
C GLY A 30 2.12 -2.03 16.65
N MET A 31 2.86 -1.98 15.54
CA MET A 31 2.38 -2.51 14.27
C MET A 31 2.55 -4.01 14.24
N THR A 32 1.46 -4.72 14.51
CA THR A 32 1.45 -6.18 14.58
C THR A 32 1.13 -6.80 13.23
N LEU A 33 1.25 -8.11 13.16
CA LEU A 33 1.04 -8.87 11.93
C LEU A 33 -0.40 -8.76 11.42
N ARG A 34 -0.55 -8.42 10.15
CA ARG A 34 -1.81 -8.54 9.44
C ARG A 34 -1.77 -9.74 8.48
N GLU A 35 -0.68 -9.87 7.74
CA GLU A 35 -0.56 -10.91 6.72
C GLU A 35 0.92 -11.16 6.43
N VAL A 36 1.27 -12.38 6.06
CA VAL A 36 2.64 -12.72 5.70
C VAL A 36 2.63 -13.56 4.43
N GLN A 37 3.63 -13.35 3.59
CA GLN A 37 3.92 -14.21 2.46
C GLN A 37 5.23 -14.92 2.75
N GLY A 38 5.32 -16.21 2.41
CA GLY A 38 6.36 -17.07 2.93
C GLY A 38 5.88 -17.68 4.23
N THR A 39 6.72 -17.72 5.23
CA THR A 39 6.35 -18.17 6.58
C THR A 39 6.66 -17.08 7.58
N VAL A 40 6.11 -17.22 8.80
CA VAL A 40 6.40 -16.25 9.86
C VAL A 40 7.89 -16.26 10.20
N GLU A 41 8.54 -17.43 10.13
CA GLU A 41 9.98 -17.59 10.41
C GLU A 41 10.84 -17.05 9.28
N GLU A 42 10.38 -17.22 8.02
CA GLU A 42 11.12 -16.78 6.83
C GLU A 42 10.20 -16.02 5.90
N PRO A 43 9.78 -14.81 6.30
CA PRO A 43 8.87 -14.03 5.49
C PRO A 43 9.57 -13.44 4.26
N THR A 44 8.89 -13.51 3.13
CA THR A 44 9.33 -12.77 1.93
C THR A 44 8.63 -11.44 1.84
N GLN A 45 7.42 -11.34 2.38
CA GLN A 45 6.68 -10.10 2.54
C GLN A 45 5.90 -10.16 3.85
N TYR A 46 5.70 -8.99 4.45
CA TYR A 46 5.05 -8.90 5.75
C TYR A 46 4.23 -7.62 5.80
N TRP A 47 2.92 -7.77 5.99
CA TRP A 47 1.98 -6.64 6.12
C TRP A 47 1.65 -6.43 7.59
N THR A 48 1.71 -5.18 8.00
CA THR A 48 1.39 -4.83 9.38
C THR A 48 -0.01 -4.22 9.46
N LEU A 49 -0.58 -4.31 10.64
CA LEU A 49 -1.70 -3.43 10.98
C LEU A 49 -1.09 -2.07 11.24
N GLY A 50 -1.38 -1.11 10.39
CA GLY A 50 -0.83 0.25 10.50
C GLY A 50 -0.28 0.80 9.21
N GLY A 51 -0.30 0.00 8.13
CA GLY A 51 -0.04 0.53 6.80
C GLY A 51 1.34 0.28 6.23
N MET A 52 2.25 -0.34 6.97
CA MET A 52 3.56 -0.69 6.41
C MET A 52 3.54 -2.10 5.85
N GLN A 53 4.09 -2.27 4.65
CA GLN A 53 4.38 -3.56 4.06
C GLN A 53 5.88 -3.64 3.81
N PHE A 54 6.52 -4.70 4.30
CA PHE A 54 7.93 -4.92 4.09
C PHE A 54 8.13 -6.03 3.05
N MET A 55 8.97 -5.76 2.06
CA MET A 55 9.33 -6.74 1.04
C MET A 55 10.82 -7.03 1.19
N SER A 56 11.15 -8.30 1.38
CA SER A 56 12.53 -8.70 1.63
C SER A 56 13.38 -8.56 0.37
N LYS A 57 14.50 -7.85 0.49
CA LYS A 57 15.47 -7.71 -0.60
C LYS A 57 16.86 -7.62 0.03
N PRO A 58 17.46 -8.77 0.33
CA PRO A 58 18.74 -8.82 1.07
C PRO A 58 19.89 -8.04 0.42
N ASP A 59 19.84 -7.87 -0.90
CA ASP A 59 20.85 -7.09 -1.62
C ASP A 59 20.51 -5.61 -1.77
N PHE A 60 19.44 -5.15 -1.12
CA PHE A 60 19.07 -3.74 -1.19
C PHE A 60 20.14 -2.89 -0.51
N ALA A 61 20.65 -1.90 -1.23
CA ALA A 61 21.72 -1.04 -0.73
C ALA A 61 21.28 0.41 -0.51
N GLY A 62 20.02 0.76 -0.86
CA GLY A 62 19.44 2.09 -0.82
C GLY A 62 19.98 3.01 0.22
N PRO A 63 19.44 4.24 0.39
CA PRO A 63 18.00 4.49 0.60
C PRO A 63 17.15 4.69 -0.66
N GLU A 64 17.74 5.10 -1.76
CA GLU A 64 16.93 5.35 -2.96
C GLU A 64 16.40 4.05 -3.55
N GLY A 65 15.20 4.15 -4.16
CA GLY A 65 14.57 2.97 -4.76
C GLY A 65 13.85 2.08 -3.76
N ARG A 66 13.73 2.53 -2.51
CA ARG A 66 13.10 1.74 -1.46
C ARG A 66 11.60 1.58 -1.67
N LEU A 67 10.94 2.60 -2.21
CA LEU A 67 9.49 2.54 -2.40
C LEU A 67 9.14 1.53 -3.47
N GLY A 68 8.30 0.53 -3.10
CA GLY A 68 7.83 -0.48 -4.04
C GLY A 68 6.54 -0.03 -4.70
N HIS A 69 5.51 0.24 -3.91
CA HIS A 69 4.22 0.68 -4.43
C HIS A 69 3.37 1.28 -3.31
N LEU A 70 2.29 1.94 -3.72
CA LEU A 70 1.26 2.40 -2.80
C LEU A 70 0.00 1.58 -3.01
N GLY A 71 -0.66 1.18 -1.94
CA GLY A 71 -1.94 0.49 -2.01
C GLY A 71 -3.08 1.43 -1.69
N LEU A 72 -4.02 1.56 -2.59
CA LEU A 72 -5.18 2.46 -2.45
C LEU A 72 -6.44 1.63 -2.23
N MET A 73 -7.10 1.85 -1.11
CA MET A 73 -8.38 1.20 -0.81
C MET A 73 -9.49 2.03 -1.40
N CYS A 74 -10.19 1.47 -2.40
CA CYS A 74 -11.13 2.22 -3.23
C CYS A 74 -12.56 1.91 -2.85
N GLU A 75 -13.38 2.95 -2.85
CA GLU A 75 -14.83 2.83 -2.69
C GLU A 75 -15.43 2.10 -3.90
N ASP A 76 -14.93 2.42 -5.09
CA ASP A 76 -15.38 1.83 -6.35
C ASP A 76 -14.15 1.60 -7.22
N LEU A 77 -13.62 0.38 -7.17
CA LEU A 77 -12.40 0.00 -7.87
C LEU A 77 -12.50 0.25 -9.37
N ASP A 78 -13.60 -0.20 -9.98
CA ASP A 78 -13.73 -0.10 -11.43
C ASP A 78 -13.81 1.35 -11.89
N ALA A 79 -14.51 2.20 -11.14
CA ALA A 79 -14.60 3.62 -11.45
C ALA A 79 -13.24 4.30 -11.32
N ALA A 80 -12.49 3.94 -10.27
CA ALA A 80 -11.15 4.50 -10.05
C ALA A 80 -10.20 4.12 -11.18
N LEU A 81 -10.22 2.85 -11.58
CA LEU A 81 -9.38 2.37 -12.69
C LEU A 81 -9.75 3.06 -14.00
N ALA A 82 -11.05 3.18 -14.27
CA ALA A 82 -11.51 3.84 -15.50
C ALA A 82 -11.05 5.30 -15.54
N ALA A 83 -11.16 5.99 -14.40
CA ALA A 83 -10.73 7.38 -14.31
C ALA A 83 -9.21 7.50 -14.52
N ALA A 84 -8.44 6.62 -13.88
CA ALA A 84 -6.98 6.65 -13.99
C ALA A 84 -6.53 6.41 -15.42
N ARG A 85 -7.17 5.47 -16.12
CA ARG A 85 -6.79 5.12 -17.48
C ARG A 85 -7.07 6.21 -18.50
N ARG A 86 -7.85 7.22 -18.13
CA ARG A 86 -8.08 8.38 -19.01
C ARG A 86 -6.87 9.33 -19.03
N PHE A 87 -5.94 9.18 -18.10
CA PHE A 87 -4.75 10.02 -18.07
C PHE A 87 -3.68 9.44 -18.98
N GLU A 88 -3.13 10.30 -19.85
CA GLU A 88 -2.11 9.89 -20.79
C GLU A 88 -0.86 9.42 -20.04
N GLY A 89 -0.30 8.29 -20.49
CA GLY A 89 0.94 7.77 -19.91
C GLY A 89 0.75 6.79 -18.76
N VAL A 90 -0.50 6.57 -18.31
CA VAL A 90 -0.78 5.55 -17.30
C VAL A 90 -0.80 4.20 -17.98
N GLU A 91 -0.05 3.23 -17.41
CA GLU A 91 0.10 1.90 -18.00
C GLU A 91 -0.28 0.82 -16.99
N GLU A 92 -0.83 -0.29 -17.51
CA GLU A 92 -1.11 -1.45 -16.67
C GLU A 92 0.18 -2.20 -16.39
N LEU A 93 0.35 -2.66 -15.15
CA LEU A 93 1.49 -3.47 -14.76
C LEU A 93 1.14 -4.96 -14.88
N PRO A 94 2.17 -5.82 -15.04
CA PRO A 94 1.92 -7.26 -15.22
C PRO A 94 1.30 -7.97 -14.02
N GLN A 95 1.32 -7.36 -12.83
CA GLN A 95 0.74 -7.97 -11.64
C GLN A 95 -0.77 -8.15 -11.75
N GLY A 96 -1.46 -7.30 -12.50
CA GLY A 96 -2.89 -7.44 -12.67
C GLY A 96 -3.54 -6.17 -13.21
N HIS A 97 -4.81 -6.28 -13.57
CA HIS A 97 -5.55 -5.12 -14.10
C HIS A 97 -5.72 -4.00 -13.09
N ASN A 98 -5.60 -4.32 -11.81
CA ASN A 98 -5.71 -3.35 -10.72
C ASN A 98 -4.36 -2.77 -10.30
N TRP A 99 -3.33 -3.02 -11.09
CA TRP A 99 -2.00 -2.47 -10.87
C TRP A 99 -1.66 -1.54 -12.02
N LEU A 100 -1.37 -0.27 -11.70
CA LEU A 100 -1.06 0.75 -12.70
C LEU A 100 0.28 1.40 -12.37
N ARG A 101 0.97 1.83 -13.41
CA ARG A 101 2.18 2.65 -13.27
C ARG A 101 1.90 4.04 -13.78
N LEU A 102 2.22 5.05 -13.00
CA LEU A 102 2.10 6.45 -13.40
C LEU A 102 3.28 6.84 -14.29
N PRO A 103 3.13 7.95 -15.07
CA PRO A 103 4.19 8.33 -16.01
C PRO A 103 5.58 8.50 -15.39
N ASP A 104 5.67 8.88 -14.12
CA ASP A 104 6.96 9.07 -13.45
C ASP A 104 7.51 7.77 -12.83
N GLY A 105 6.79 6.66 -13.01
CA GLY A 105 7.25 5.36 -12.54
C GLY A 105 6.63 4.86 -11.25
N LEU A 106 5.80 5.67 -10.58
CA LEU A 106 5.18 5.25 -9.33
C LEU A 106 4.17 4.14 -9.59
N ALA A 107 4.30 3.02 -8.87
CA ALA A 107 3.39 1.89 -8.99
C ALA A 107 2.27 2.00 -7.96
N LEU A 108 1.05 1.73 -8.40
CA LEU A 108 -0.14 1.77 -7.57
C LEU A 108 -0.87 0.44 -7.64
N GLU A 109 -1.33 -0.02 -6.50
CA GLU A 109 -2.24 -1.15 -6.41
C GLU A 109 -3.61 -0.64 -5.97
N PHE A 110 -4.65 -0.92 -6.75
CA PHE A 110 -6.02 -0.51 -6.42
C PHE A 110 -6.74 -1.69 -5.78
N ILE A 111 -7.41 -1.46 -4.67
CA ILE A 111 -8.08 -2.51 -3.88
C ILE A 111 -9.52 -2.09 -3.65
N GLN A 112 -10.46 -3.01 -3.83
CA GLN A 112 -11.87 -2.72 -3.54
C GLN A 112 -12.14 -2.87 -2.06
N ALA A 113 -12.67 -1.84 -1.43
CA ALA A 113 -13.11 -1.90 -0.04
C ALA A 113 -14.40 -2.72 0.09
N VAL A 114 -14.48 -3.55 1.10
CA VAL A 114 -15.67 -4.35 1.39
C VAL A 114 -15.95 -4.26 2.88
N PRO A 115 -16.99 -3.51 3.30
CA PRO A 115 -17.93 -2.78 2.47
C PRO A 115 -17.32 -1.48 1.92
N ALA A 116 -17.89 -1.00 0.83
CA ALA A 116 -17.40 0.22 0.19
C ALA A 116 -17.39 1.42 1.14
N ARG A 117 -18.37 1.51 2.05
CA ARG A 117 -18.46 2.62 2.99
C ARG A 117 -17.28 2.71 3.94
N ALA A 118 -16.47 1.64 4.04
CA ALA A 118 -15.29 1.67 4.90
C ALA A 118 -14.34 2.80 4.50
N VAL A 119 -14.35 3.18 3.22
CA VAL A 119 -13.54 4.31 2.74
C VAL A 119 -14.02 5.61 3.37
N HIS A 120 -15.33 5.82 3.40
CA HIS A 120 -15.89 7.01 4.05
C HIS A 120 -15.55 7.05 5.52
N ASP A 121 -15.65 5.90 6.20
CA ASP A 121 -15.35 5.82 7.63
C ASP A 121 -13.87 6.18 7.87
N ALA A 122 -12.97 5.65 7.04
CA ALA A 122 -11.54 5.93 7.17
C ALA A 122 -11.24 7.42 6.95
N LEU A 123 -11.87 8.02 5.95
CA LEU A 123 -11.63 9.42 5.62
C LEU A 123 -12.26 10.37 6.61
N ALA A 124 -13.26 9.91 7.38
CA ALA A 124 -13.91 10.72 8.39
C ALA A 124 -13.07 10.86 9.65
N VAL A 125 -12.10 9.97 9.85
CA VAL A 125 -11.25 10.02 11.05
C VAL A 125 -10.21 11.11 10.88
N ASN A 126 -10.16 12.02 11.84
CA ASN A 126 -9.14 13.05 11.88
C ASN A 126 -8.53 13.05 13.28
N ALA A 127 -7.47 12.26 13.44
CA ALA A 127 -6.78 12.11 14.71
C ALA A 127 -5.77 13.23 14.98
N ARG A 128 -5.58 14.10 13.98
CA ARG A 128 -4.63 15.19 14.11
C ARG A 128 -5.25 16.33 14.86
N GLN A 129 -4.53 16.81 15.86
CA GLN A 129 -4.99 17.96 16.64
C GLN A 129 -4.12 19.17 16.35
N THR A 130 -4.76 20.31 16.22
CA THR A 130 -4.07 21.57 16.05
C THR A 130 -4.49 22.50 17.20
N GLU A 131 -3.55 23.21 17.75
CA GLU A 131 -3.79 24.14 18.87
C GLU A 131 -4.13 25.53 18.40
#